data_5cd703e5ee0b2e264a3c19b7d2298c5e
#
_entry.id   5cd703e5ee0b2e264a3c19b7d2298c5e
#
_cell.length_a   1.000
_cell.length_b   1.000
_cell.length_c   1.000
_cell.angle_alpha   90.00
_cell.angle_beta   90.00
_cell.angle_gamma   90.00
#
_symmetry.space_group_name_H-M   'P 1'
#
loop_
_entity.id
_entity.type
_entity.pdbx_description
1 polymer ?
#
loop_
_entity_poly.entity_id
_entity_poly.type
_entity_poly.pdbx_seq_one_letter_code
_entity_poly.pdbx_strand_id
1 'polypeptide(L)'
;RVSIHVPTHNEPPLMVMQTLNSLARLDYPNFEVIVLDNNTSDESLWRPVASHCEALGAKFRFYHLDDVRGFKAGALNKALELSDPAAGFVAVIDSDYQVAPHWLRSVMPGFDDPQVGLVQAPQDYRDDRESLFKSFLYEEYTGFFRIGMVERAEHNAIIQHGTMCVIRREAMERVGGWAEWCITEDTEFGLRVFEAGYTALYTPVSMGRGLMPDTYAAYKVQRYRWVYGAMQILKRHASSIFVGRKADGTPSLNRAQRYQFLAGWMPWFADGFALIFAVLALAWSGLMIIAPKHFDVPLTALSGVALAIFTIKTVKTVWLHRTKVGTGFGGALASAITGLSLSYTVGKGVIVGLLTSSKPFLRTPKCEDSARWTQVIKVAKAEAALLAGTIAAIFGTMWSTQFDDPADVVWVAALSVMAVPYAAALLVAVFSTMRLGR
;
A
#
# COMPACT_ATOMS: atom_id res chain seq x y z
N ARG A 1 10.88 -5.31 28.35
CA ARG A 1 10.43 -6.51 27.63
C ARG A 1 9.64 -6.13 26.41
N VAL A 2 9.78 -6.88 25.31
CA VAL A 2 9.05 -6.68 24.04
C VAL A 2 8.13 -7.87 23.82
N SER A 3 6.84 -7.63 23.53
CA SER A 3 5.90 -8.63 23.04
C SER A 3 5.79 -8.54 21.54
N ILE A 4 6.20 -9.58 20.82
CA ILE A 4 6.18 -9.63 19.35
C ILE A 4 4.92 -10.36 18.90
N HIS A 5 4.04 -9.69 18.18
CA HIS A 5 2.79 -10.24 17.67
C HIS A 5 2.94 -10.65 16.21
N VAL A 6 2.59 -11.92 15.93
CA VAL A 6 2.60 -12.51 14.59
C VAL A 6 1.18 -12.98 14.28
N PRO A 7 0.34 -12.12 13.67
CA PRO A 7 -1.00 -12.53 13.26
C PRO A 7 -0.93 -13.43 12.04
N THR A 8 -1.71 -14.53 12.05
CA THR A 8 -1.82 -15.47 10.92
C THR A 8 -3.29 -15.74 10.57
N HIS A 9 -3.56 -15.99 9.30
CA HIS A 9 -4.87 -16.37 8.80
C HIS A 9 -4.76 -17.10 7.45
N ASN A 10 -5.05 -18.40 7.43
CA ASN A 10 -4.92 -19.25 6.23
C ASN A 10 -3.53 -19.15 5.57
N GLU A 11 -2.47 -19.09 6.37
CA GLU A 11 -1.09 -18.95 5.87
C GLU A 11 -0.42 -20.30 5.65
N PRO A 12 0.47 -20.43 4.62
CA PRO A 12 1.27 -21.65 4.43
C PRO A 12 2.16 -21.92 5.65
N PRO A 13 2.10 -23.10 6.29
CA PRO A 13 2.82 -23.36 7.53
C PRO A 13 4.33 -23.15 7.43
N LEU A 14 4.96 -23.62 6.36
CA LEU A 14 6.41 -23.48 6.16
C LEU A 14 6.86 -22.02 6.14
N MET A 15 6.06 -21.13 5.54
CA MET A 15 6.35 -19.70 5.51
C MET A 15 6.34 -19.11 6.92
N VAL A 16 5.30 -19.41 7.71
CA VAL A 16 5.17 -18.94 9.10
C VAL A 16 6.32 -19.49 9.95
N MET A 17 6.64 -20.77 9.83
CA MET A 17 7.76 -21.39 10.56
C MET A 17 9.11 -20.75 10.23
N GLN A 18 9.35 -20.33 8.98
CA GLN A 18 10.55 -19.58 8.61
C GLN A 18 10.63 -18.23 9.32
N THR A 19 9.50 -17.52 9.43
CA THR A 19 9.40 -16.28 10.20
C THR A 19 9.73 -16.52 11.67
N LEU A 20 9.12 -17.53 12.30
CA LEU A 20 9.39 -17.90 13.70
C LEU A 20 10.84 -18.29 13.93
N ASN A 21 11.44 -19.04 13.01
CA ASN A 21 12.89 -19.38 13.08
C ASN A 21 13.77 -18.14 12.99
N SER A 22 13.37 -17.10 12.27
CA SER A 22 14.11 -15.83 12.24
C SER A 22 13.99 -15.08 13.56
N LEU A 23 12.80 -15.07 14.17
CA LEU A 23 12.56 -14.47 15.49
C LEU A 23 13.32 -15.21 16.61
N ALA A 24 13.44 -16.54 16.50
CA ALA A 24 14.21 -17.34 17.47
C ALA A 24 15.71 -16.98 17.47
N ARG A 25 16.23 -16.40 16.40
CA ARG A 25 17.63 -15.94 16.27
C ARG A 25 17.85 -14.49 16.67
N LEU A 26 16.84 -13.79 17.22
CA LEU A 26 16.99 -12.40 17.66
C LEU A 26 18.04 -12.28 18.77
N ASP A 27 18.99 -11.38 18.55
CA ASP A 27 20.00 -10.99 19.53
C ASP A 27 19.44 -9.93 20.48
N TYR A 28 18.42 -10.37 21.25
CA TYR A 28 17.78 -9.56 22.27
C TYR A 28 17.26 -10.46 23.39
N PRO A 29 17.61 -10.19 24.66
CA PRO A 29 17.38 -11.17 25.72
C PRO A 29 15.90 -11.25 26.17
N ASN A 30 15.21 -10.13 26.19
CA ASN A 30 13.95 -9.98 26.91
C ASN A 30 12.76 -9.74 25.98
N PHE A 31 12.30 -10.81 25.32
CA PHE A 31 11.11 -10.79 24.46
C PHE A 31 10.28 -12.07 24.60
N GLU A 32 9.05 -11.98 24.15
CA GLU A 32 8.16 -13.10 23.86
C GLU A 32 7.59 -12.96 22.45
N VAL A 33 7.11 -14.04 21.88
CA VAL A 33 6.43 -14.08 20.57
C VAL A 33 5.04 -14.67 20.78
N ILE A 34 4.03 -13.93 20.38
CA ILE A 34 2.64 -14.39 20.37
C ILE A 34 2.24 -14.59 18.90
N VAL A 35 2.06 -15.85 18.54
CA VAL A 35 1.48 -16.23 17.25
C VAL A 35 -0.01 -16.38 17.45
N LEU A 36 -0.80 -15.57 16.78
CA LEU A 36 -2.24 -15.62 16.88
C LEU A 36 -2.84 -15.95 15.52
N ASP A 37 -3.28 -17.19 15.38
CA ASP A 37 -4.03 -17.65 14.22
C ASP A 37 -5.51 -17.38 14.43
N ASN A 38 -6.12 -16.66 13.49
CA ASN A 38 -7.51 -16.27 13.60
C ASN A 38 -8.34 -16.81 12.42
N ASN A 39 -9.45 -17.49 12.77
CA ASN A 39 -10.46 -17.94 11.82
C ASN A 39 -9.92 -18.84 10.69
N THR A 40 -8.88 -19.62 10.93
CA THR A 40 -8.37 -20.62 9.98
C THR A 40 -9.07 -21.94 10.23
N SER A 41 -9.99 -22.34 9.37
CA SER A 41 -10.75 -23.58 9.52
C SER A 41 -9.96 -24.85 9.20
N ASP A 42 -8.92 -24.75 8.37
CA ASP A 42 -8.07 -25.89 7.97
C ASP A 42 -6.97 -26.13 9.00
N GLU A 43 -7.13 -27.18 9.80
CA GLU A 43 -6.16 -27.58 10.82
C GLU A 43 -4.76 -27.89 10.25
N SER A 44 -4.67 -28.31 9.00
CA SER A 44 -3.38 -28.60 8.36
C SER A 44 -2.51 -27.35 8.18
N LEU A 45 -3.10 -26.17 8.24
CA LEU A 45 -2.38 -24.89 8.13
C LEU A 45 -1.86 -24.40 9.48
N TRP A 46 -2.61 -24.54 10.57
CA TRP A 46 -2.20 -23.96 11.85
C TRP A 46 -1.58 -24.97 12.84
N ARG A 47 -1.97 -26.25 12.82
CA ARG A 47 -1.39 -27.27 13.75
C ARG A 47 0.12 -27.43 13.61
N PRO A 48 0.70 -27.49 12.41
CA PRO A 48 2.17 -27.53 12.27
C PRO A 48 2.87 -26.31 12.87
N VAL A 49 2.25 -25.13 12.78
CA VAL A 49 2.78 -23.89 13.36
C VAL A 49 2.71 -23.94 14.89
N ALA A 50 1.60 -24.45 15.47
CA ALA A 50 1.45 -24.65 16.91
C ALA A 50 2.56 -25.56 17.46
N SER A 51 2.73 -26.74 16.86
CA SER A 51 3.78 -27.69 17.25
C SER A 51 5.19 -27.10 17.10
N HIS A 52 5.41 -26.26 16.09
CA HIS A 52 6.68 -25.59 15.91
C HIS A 52 6.94 -24.55 17.00
N CYS A 53 5.93 -23.79 17.44
CA CYS A 53 6.05 -22.88 18.58
C CYS A 53 6.44 -23.63 19.87
N GLU A 54 5.81 -24.78 20.14
CA GLU A 54 6.17 -25.64 21.29
C GLU A 54 7.64 -26.07 21.23
N ALA A 55 8.12 -26.47 20.04
CA ALA A 55 9.52 -26.88 19.84
C ALA A 55 10.52 -25.73 20.00
N LEU A 56 10.13 -24.48 19.71
CA LEU A 56 10.95 -23.28 19.91
C LEU A 56 11.05 -22.86 21.38
N GLY A 57 10.18 -23.36 22.24
CA GLY A 57 10.23 -23.20 23.70
C GLY A 57 9.39 -22.04 24.23
N ALA A 58 9.49 -21.80 25.53
CA ALA A 58 8.57 -20.97 26.33
C ALA A 58 8.43 -19.50 25.89
N LYS A 59 9.35 -18.98 25.08
CA LYS A 59 9.23 -17.63 24.53
C LYS A 59 8.17 -17.54 23.43
N PHE A 60 7.76 -18.65 22.80
CA PHE A 60 6.84 -18.73 21.68
C PHE A 60 5.52 -19.30 22.15
N ARG A 61 4.48 -18.47 22.11
CA ARG A 61 3.12 -18.89 22.50
C ARG A 61 2.23 -18.83 21.27
N PHE A 62 1.52 -19.94 21.01
CA PHE A 62 0.57 -20.05 19.91
C PHE A 62 -0.87 -20.05 20.42
N TYR A 63 -1.72 -19.30 19.76
CA TYR A 63 -3.16 -19.27 20.02
C TYR A 63 -3.92 -19.38 18.70
N HIS A 64 -4.88 -20.31 18.66
CA HIS A 64 -5.86 -20.42 17.58
C HIS A 64 -7.19 -19.93 18.12
N LEU A 65 -7.79 -18.94 17.46
CA LEU A 65 -9.06 -18.33 17.87
C LEU A 65 -10.03 -18.31 16.70
N ASP A 66 -11.23 -18.86 16.95
CA ASP A 66 -12.38 -18.71 16.06
C ASP A 66 -13.16 -17.43 16.40
N ASP A 67 -13.99 -16.97 15.47
CA ASP A 67 -14.86 -15.79 15.61
C ASP A 67 -14.17 -14.47 15.98
N VAL A 68 -12.90 -14.30 15.62
CA VAL A 68 -12.21 -13.02 15.75
C VAL A 68 -12.78 -12.05 14.72
N ARG A 69 -13.42 -10.98 15.20
CA ARG A 69 -13.91 -9.88 14.38
C ARG A 69 -12.82 -8.85 14.14
N GLY A 70 -12.96 -7.98 13.14
CA GLY A 70 -12.00 -6.90 12.89
C GLY A 70 -10.74 -7.34 12.13
N PHE A 71 -10.73 -8.56 11.57
CA PHE A 71 -9.63 -9.08 10.77
C PHE A 71 -8.28 -9.02 11.51
N LYS A 72 -7.22 -8.47 10.83
CA LYS A 72 -5.88 -8.33 11.43
C LYS A 72 -5.89 -7.43 12.67
N ALA A 73 -6.66 -6.33 12.67
CA ALA A 73 -6.79 -5.45 13.82
C ALA A 73 -7.35 -6.18 15.06
N GLY A 74 -8.41 -6.95 14.87
CA GLY A 74 -8.99 -7.76 15.96
C GLY A 74 -8.03 -8.82 16.48
N ALA A 75 -7.31 -9.51 15.58
CA ALA A 75 -6.27 -10.45 15.98
C ALA A 75 -5.15 -9.79 16.79
N LEU A 76 -4.69 -8.61 16.38
CA LEU A 76 -3.67 -7.86 17.09
C LEU A 76 -4.16 -7.33 18.45
N ASN A 77 -5.44 -6.91 18.57
CA ASN A 77 -6.03 -6.54 19.85
C ASN A 77 -6.08 -7.76 20.80
N LYS A 78 -6.46 -8.94 20.29
CA LYS A 78 -6.42 -10.18 21.09
C LYS A 78 -5.00 -10.58 21.49
N ALA A 79 -4.01 -10.41 20.60
CA ALA A 79 -2.62 -10.64 20.94
C ALA A 79 -2.14 -9.69 22.05
N LEU A 80 -2.60 -8.43 22.05
CA LEU A 80 -2.30 -7.46 23.10
C LEU A 80 -2.87 -7.89 24.45
N GLU A 81 -4.11 -8.40 24.49
CA GLU A 81 -4.73 -8.94 25.73
C GLU A 81 -3.94 -10.14 26.28
N LEU A 82 -3.38 -10.97 25.40
CA LEU A 82 -2.60 -12.17 25.75
C LEU A 82 -1.13 -11.88 26.05
N SER A 83 -0.66 -10.67 25.82
CA SER A 83 0.73 -10.25 26.06
C SER A 83 1.05 -10.23 27.56
N ASP A 84 2.32 -10.49 27.88
CA ASP A 84 2.80 -10.32 29.24
C ASP A 84 2.55 -8.88 29.71
N PRO A 85 1.86 -8.69 30.84
CA PRO A 85 1.62 -7.34 31.40
C PRO A 85 2.91 -6.54 31.66
N ALA A 86 4.03 -7.21 31.89
CA ALA A 86 5.33 -6.58 32.06
C ALA A 86 6.00 -6.15 30.74
N ALA A 87 5.42 -6.47 29.58
CA ALA A 87 5.94 -6.02 28.31
C ALA A 87 5.64 -4.52 28.11
N GLY A 88 6.64 -3.68 28.21
CA GLY A 88 6.52 -2.23 27.97
C GLY A 88 6.47 -1.83 26.48
N PHE A 89 6.71 -2.78 25.58
CA PHE A 89 6.71 -2.55 24.13
C PHE A 89 6.01 -3.71 23.40
N VAL A 90 5.33 -3.34 22.33
CA VAL A 90 4.66 -4.27 21.41
C VAL A 90 5.33 -4.13 20.04
N ALA A 91 5.68 -5.25 19.43
CA ALA A 91 6.18 -5.29 18.07
C ALA A 91 5.22 -6.08 17.18
N VAL A 92 5.13 -5.72 15.90
CA VAL A 92 4.30 -6.47 14.93
C VAL A 92 5.18 -6.95 13.78
N ILE A 93 5.04 -8.23 13.47
CA ILE A 93 5.73 -8.89 12.36
C ILE A 93 4.71 -9.68 11.54
N ASP A 94 4.63 -9.41 10.24
CA ASP A 94 3.82 -10.21 9.33
C ASP A 94 4.36 -11.64 9.19
N SER A 95 3.47 -12.58 8.97
CA SER A 95 3.73 -14.02 8.94
C SER A 95 4.73 -14.49 7.88
N ASP A 96 5.08 -13.63 6.92
CA ASP A 96 6.02 -13.90 5.83
C ASP A 96 7.38 -13.20 5.98
N TYR A 97 7.64 -12.51 7.11
CA TYR A 97 8.85 -11.73 7.32
C TYR A 97 9.97 -12.55 7.95
N GLN A 98 11.16 -12.47 7.39
CA GLN A 98 12.41 -12.95 7.99
C GLN A 98 13.16 -11.76 8.56
N VAL A 99 13.31 -11.74 9.88
CA VAL A 99 13.86 -10.61 10.64
C VAL A 99 15.36 -10.79 10.87
N ALA A 100 16.13 -9.71 10.77
CA ALA A 100 17.55 -9.72 11.08
C ALA A 100 17.79 -9.86 12.60
N PRO A 101 18.78 -10.63 13.05
CA PRO A 101 19.04 -10.88 14.47
C PRO A 101 19.19 -9.60 15.32
N HIS A 102 19.78 -8.56 14.77
CA HIS A 102 20.05 -7.30 15.45
C HIS A 102 18.88 -6.30 15.46
N TRP A 103 17.74 -6.62 14.84
CA TRP A 103 16.63 -5.67 14.70
C TRP A 103 16.22 -4.98 16.00
N LEU A 104 15.79 -5.74 17.02
CA LEU A 104 15.36 -5.13 18.28
C LEU A 104 16.48 -4.34 18.96
N ARG A 105 17.70 -4.85 18.96
CA ARG A 105 18.86 -4.14 19.53
C ARG A 105 19.10 -2.79 18.84
N SER A 106 18.82 -2.70 17.54
CA SER A 106 19.01 -1.47 16.76
C SER A 106 17.91 -0.45 16.96
N VAL A 107 16.66 -0.88 17.20
CA VAL A 107 15.51 0.05 17.28
C VAL A 107 15.16 0.46 18.70
N MET A 108 15.46 -0.38 19.70
CA MET A 108 15.08 -0.12 21.11
C MET A 108 15.70 1.15 21.72
N PRO A 109 16.94 1.56 21.40
CA PRO A 109 17.48 2.83 21.89
C PRO A 109 16.68 4.06 21.49
N GLY A 110 15.89 3.99 20.39
CA GLY A 110 14.98 5.07 20.00
C GLY A 110 13.90 5.40 21.05
N PHE A 111 13.65 4.48 21.99
CA PHE A 111 12.68 4.68 23.07
C PHE A 111 13.28 5.26 24.36
N ASP A 112 14.56 5.63 24.38
CA ASP A 112 15.16 6.36 25.48
C ASP A 112 14.49 7.72 25.68
N ASP A 113 13.98 8.31 24.58
CA ASP A 113 13.08 9.45 24.64
C ASP A 113 11.65 8.94 24.98
N PRO A 114 11.05 9.38 26.11
CA PRO A 114 9.70 8.98 26.49
C PRO A 114 8.60 9.50 25.55
N GLN A 115 8.88 10.50 24.73
CA GLN A 115 7.94 11.01 23.73
C GLN A 115 7.85 10.10 22.50
N VAL A 116 8.81 9.23 22.27
CA VAL A 116 8.76 8.29 21.17
C VAL A 116 7.77 7.16 21.46
N GLY A 117 6.65 7.19 20.74
CA GLY A 117 5.60 6.17 20.81
C GLY A 117 5.79 5.02 19.84
N LEU A 118 6.52 5.23 18.75
CA LEU A 118 6.67 4.28 17.64
C LEU A 118 8.06 4.38 17.00
N VAL A 119 8.68 3.24 16.72
CA VAL A 119 9.87 3.12 15.86
C VAL A 119 9.56 2.18 14.70
N GLN A 120 9.77 2.63 13.48
CA GLN A 120 9.46 1.92 12.25
C GLN A 120 10.71 1.67 11.41
N ALA A 121 10.94 0.41 11.00
CA ALA A 121 11.88 0.07 9.94
C ALA A 121 11.14 -0.16 8.61
N PRO A 122 11.80 -0.03 7.43
CA PRO A 122 11.14 -0.18 6.14
C PRO A 122 10.67 -1.62 5.90
N GLN A 123 9.65 -1.76 5.09
CA GLN A 123 9.38 -3.03 4.44
C GLN A 123 10.42 -3.25 3.33
N ASP A 124 10.98 -4.44 3.29
CA ASP A 124 11.89 -4.90 2.24
C ASP A 124 11.50 -6.33 1.83
N TYR A 125 11.98 -6.78 0.70
CA TYR A 125 11.52 -8.02 0.10
C TYR A 125 12.69 -8.90 -0.31
N ARG A 126 12.51 -10.24 -0.20
CA ARG A 126 13.56 -11.22 -0.48
C ARG A 126 13.41 -11.91 -1.83
N ASP A 127 12.30 -11.67 -2.51
CA ASP A 127 11.88 -12.35 -3.75
C ASP A 127 11.85 -11.40 -4.96
N ASP A 128 12.56 -10.27 -4.86
CA ASP A 128 12.64 -9.22 -5.90
C ASP A 128 13.19 -9.71 -7.25
N ARG A 129 13.96 -10.81 -7.24
CA ARG A 129 14.58 -11.40 -8.43
C ARG A 129 13.91 -12.67 -8.95
N GLU A 130 12.80 -13.09 -8.39
CA GLU A 130 12.10 -14.31 -8.82
C GLU A 130 11.42 -14.17 -10.18
N SER A 131 11.00 -12.97 -10.54
CA SER A 131 10.35 -12.69 -11.82
C SER A 131 10.56 -11.24 -12.24
N LEU A 132 10.37 -10.95 -13.53
CA LEU A 132 10.38 -9.59 -14.05
C LEU A 132 9.30 -8.73 -13.36
N PHE A 133 8.14 -9.31 -13.10
CA PHE A 133 7.06 -8.65 -12.37
C PHE A 133 7.50 -8.20 -10.97
N LYS A 134 8.11 -9.09 -10.17
CA LYS A 134 8.59 -8.77 -8.83
C LYS A 134 9.70 -7.74 -8.84
N SER A 135 10.61 -7.79 -9.81
CA SER A 135 11.63 -6.74 -9.97
C SER A 135 11.02 -5.36 -10.24
N PHE A 136 9.97 -5.28 -11.05
CA PHE A 136 9.24 -4.03 -11.30
C PHE A 136 8.51 -3.52 -10.05
N LEU A 137 7.88 -4.42 -9.30
CA LEU A 137 7.23 -4.07 -8.02
C LEU A 137 8.24 -3.54 -7.01
N TYR A 138 9.39 -4.19 -6.90
CA TYR A 138 10.44 -3.78 -5.98
C TYR A 138 10.90 -2.34 -6.22
N GLU A 139 11.10 -1.96 -7.47
CA GLU A 139 11.46 -0.58 -7.83
C GLU A 139 10.36 0.42 -7.43
N GLU A 140 9.09 0.07 -7.57
CA GLU A 140 7.99 0.94 -7.15
C GLU A 140 7.93 1.09 -5.62
N TYR A 141 8.03 -0.01 -4.86
CA TYR A 141 8.04 0.04 -3.39
C TYR A 141 9.24 0.80 -2.83
N THR A 142 10.41 0.64 -3.44
CA THR A 142 11.65 1.30 -3.02
C THR A 142 11.49 2.82 -3.00
N GLY A 143 10.78 3.40 -3.96
CA GLY A 143 10.47 4.83 -3.98
C GLY A 143 9.71 5.30 -2.75
N PHE A 144 8.73 4.54 -2.29
CA PHE A 144 7.98 4.89 -1.09
C PHE A 144 8.85 4.84 0.18
N PHE A 145 9.63 3.77 0.37
CA PHE A 145 10.40 3.58 1.60
C PHE A 145 11.66 4.46 1.66
N ARG A 146 12.38 4.65 0.56
CA ARG A 146 13.64 5.40 0.52
C ARG A 146 13.47 6.90 0.29
N ILE A 147 12.33 7.34 -0.22
CA ILE A 147 12.05 8.76 -0.45
C ILE A 147 10.92 9.22 0.46
N GLY A 148 9.72 8.70 0.26
CA GLY A 148 8.51 9.18 0.92
C GLY A 148 8.56 9.06 2.44
N MET A 149 9.03 7.93 2.96
CA MET A 149 9.11 7.70 4.41
C MET A 149 10.24 8.51 5.06
N VAL A 150 11.38 8.68 4.40
CA VAL A 150 12.50 9.49 4.91
C VAL A 150 12.07 10.95 5.04
N GLU A 151 11.46 11.52 3.99
CA GLU A 151 10.95 12.90 4.04
C GLU A 151 9.88 13.09 5.13
N ARG A 152 8.98 12.13 5.29
CA ARG A 152 7.96 12.16 6.33
C ARG A 152 8.52 12.08 7.74
N ALA A 153 9.61 11.34 7.93
CA ALA A 153 10.28 11.22 9.22
C ALA A 153 10.82 12.57 9.72
N GLU A 154 11.34 13.41 8.83
CA GLU A 154 11.81 14.77 9.17
C GLU A 154 10.69 15.66 9.72
N HIS A 155 9.44 15.35 9.41
CA HIS A 155 8.27 16.10 9.84
C HIS A 155 7.44 15.39 10.92
N ASN A 156 7.97 14.30 11.50
CA ASN A 156 7.24 13.44 12.44
C ASN A 156 5.84 13.04 11.90
N ALA A 157 5.79 12.56 10.67
CA ALA A 157 4.55 12.24 9.95
C ALA A 157 4.66 10.92 9.14
N ILE A 158 5.43 9.96 9.65
CA ILE A 158 5.60 8.66 8.98
C ILE A 158 4.25 7.95 8.85
N ILE A 159 4.14 7.12 7.84
CA ILE A 159 3.04 6.17 7.73
C ILE A 159 3.48 4.89 8.44
N GLN A 160 2.81 4.51 9.51
CA GLN A 160 3.06 3.22 10.13
C GLN A 160 2.68 2.10 9.16
N HIS A 161 3.52 1.06 9.14
CA HIS A 161 3.27 -0.18 8.42
C HIS A 161 2.95 -1.29 9.42
N GLY A 162 2.12 -2.21 9.02
CA GLY A 162 1.68 -3.33 9.86
C GLY A 162 2.73 -4.40 10.12
N THR A 163 4.02 -4.11 9.91
CA THR A 163 5.17 -4.99 10.18
C THR A 163 6.44 -4.17 10.42
N MET A 164 7.47 -4.80 11.00
CA MET A 164 8.78 -4.17 11.30
C MET A 164 8.67 -2.88 12.13
N CYS A 165 7.65 -2.81 13.00
CA CYS A 165 7.43 -1.71 13.92
C CYS A 165 7.52 -2.17 15.37
N VAL A 166 7.99 -1.27 16.24
CA VAL A 166 7.93 -1.40 17.69
C VAL A 166 7.19 -0.21 18.25
N ILE A 167 6.27 -0.44 19.16
CA ILE A 167 5.33 0.53 19.71
C ILE A 167 5.48 0.54 21.23
N ARG A 168 5.55 1.71 21.84
CA ARG A 168 5.46 1.85 23.29
C ARG A 168 4.05 1.44 23.75
N ARG A 169 3.96 0.50 24.69
CA ARG A 169 2.67 -0.03 25.16
C ARG A 169 1.77 1.07 25.74
N GLU A 170 2.31 1.99 26.52
CA GLU A 170 1.59 3.13 27.04
C GLU A 170 0.94 3.97 25.92
N ALA A 171 1.68 4.23 24.82
CA ALA A 171 1.13 4.94 23.67
C ALA A 171 -0.02 4.14 23.00
N MET A 172 0.13 2.81 22.90
CA MET A 172 -0.90 1.93 22.34
C MET A 172 -2.17 1.93 23.21
N GLU A 173 -2.03 1.81 24.50
CA GLU A 173 -3.15 1.85 25.44
C GLU A 173 -3.85 3.21 25.45
N ARG A 174 -3.08 4.29 25.42
CA ARG A 174 -3.60 5.66 25.37
C ARG A 174 -4.45 5.94 24.13
N VAL A 175 -4.13 5.35 23.00
CA VAL A 175 -4.92 5.52 21.77
C VAL A 175 -6.01 4.46 21.59
N GLY A 176 -6.10 3.45 22.47
CA GLY A 176 -7.16 2.45 22.48
C GLY A 176 -6.93 1.28 21.52
N GLY A 177 -5.68 0.88 21.27
CA GLY A 177 -5.34 -0.29 20.45
C GLY A 177 -5.58 -0.07 18.95
N TRP A 178 -5.78 -1.16 18.23
CA TRP A 178 -5.96 -1.19 16.77
C TRP A 178 -7.42 -0.94 16.37
N ALA A 179 -7.63 -0.15 15.31
CA ALA A 179 -8.95 0.22 14.82
C ALA A 179 -9.57 -0.89 13.94
N GLU A 180 -10.50 -1.66 14.46
CA GLU A 180 -11.15 -2.77 13.75
C GLU A 180 -12.08 -2.32 12.61
N TRP A 181 -12.47 -1.05 12.57
CA TRP A 181 -13.29 -0.45 11.52
C TRP A 181 -12.49 -0.05 10.27
N CYS A 182 -11.16 0.04 10.36
CA CYS A 182 -10.27 0.48 9.30
C CYS A 182 -9.54 -0.71 8.68
N ILE A 183 -9.51 -0.80 7.34
CA ILE A 183 -8.80 -1.89 6.65
C ILE A 183 -7.29 -1.64 6.52
N THR A 184 -6.81 -0.48 6.94
CA THR A 184 -5.40 -0.12 7.13
C THR A 184 -5.22 0.37 8.56
N GLU A 185 -5.40 -0.57 9.48
CA GLU A 185 -5.37 -0.38 10.93
C GLU A 185 -4.04 0.22 11.41
N ASP A 186 -2.97 -0.12 10.71
CA ASP A 186 -1.61 0.35 10.95
C ASP A 186 -1.46 1.85 10.69
N THR A 187 -1.83 2.30 9.51
CA THR A 187 -1.77 3.72 9.13
C THR A 187 -2.69 4.57 10.01
N GLU A 188 -3.86 4.06 10.33
CA GLU A 188 -4.82 4.72 11.23
C GLU A 188 -4.28 4.83 12.65
N PHE A 189 -3.68 3.75 13.15
CA PHE A 189 -3.05 3.72 14.45
C PHE A 189 -1.91 4.75 14.55
N GLY A 190 -1.00 4.79 13.55
CA GLY A 190 0.09 5.76 13.49
C GLY A 190 -0.41 7.21 13.54
N LEU A 191 -1.53 7.51 12.86
CA LEU A 191 -2.14 8.85 12.91
C LEU A 191 -2.62 9.18 14.33
N ARG A 192 -3.29 8.24 15.03
CA ARG A 192 -3.73 8.47 16.43
C ARG A 192 -2.58 8.62 17.41
N VAL A 193 -1.45 7.96 17.17
CA VAL A 193 -0.22 8.16 17.96
C VAL A 193 0.23 9.62 17.87
N PHE A 194 0.22 10.22 16.68
CA PHE A 194 0.52 11.66 16.51
C PHE A 194 -0.56 12.55 17.13
N GLU A 195 -1.84 12.21 16.99
CA GLU A 195 -2.95 12.93 17.63
C GLU A 195 -2.88 12.91 19.16
N ALA A 196 -2.23 11.88 19.73
CA ALA A 196 -1.98 11.78 21.16
C ALA A 196 -0.71 12.54 21.61
N GLY A 197 0.02 13.16 20.68
CA GLY A 197 1.20 13.98 20.95
C GLY A 197 2.52 13.21 21.00
N TYR A 198 2.53 11.92 20.69
CA TYR A 198 3.77 11.14 20.57
C TYR A 198 4.52 11.44 19.27
N THR A 199 5.80 11.12 19.28
CA THR A 199 6.66 11.14 18.09
C THR A 199 6.91 9.74 17.57
N ALA A 200 7.31 9.64 16.30
CA ALA A 200 7.73 8.40 15.69
C ALA A 200 9.10 8.52 15.03
N LEU A 201 9.91 7.51 15.16
CA LEU A 201 11.20 7.41 14.49
C LEU A 201 11.14 6.45 13.31
N TYR A 202 11.86 6.78 12.26
CA TYR A 202 12.03 5.93 11.09
C TYR A 202 13.51 5.68 10.85
N THR A 203 13.89 4.41 10.72
CA THR A 203 15.19 4.03 10.23
C THR A 203 15.09 3.60 8.77
N PRO A 204 15.92 4.12 7.84
CA PRO A 204 15.90 3.70 6.45
C PRO A 204 16.62 2.35 6.19
N VAL A 205 17.19 1.74 7.24
CA VAL A 205 17.93 0.48 7.14
C VAL A 205 16.96 -0.70 7.17
N SER A 206 17.05 -1.56 6.15
CA SER A 206 16.29 -2.82 6.12
C SER A 206 16.82 -3.78 7.19
N MET A 207 15.92 -4.23 8.06
CA MET A 207 16.21 -5.18 9.14
C MET A 207 15.31 -6.43 9.08
N GLY A 208 14.60 -6.61 7.97
CA GLY A 208 13.78 -7.78 7.72
C GLY A 208 13.20 -7.74 6.33
N ARG A 209 12.91 -8.92 5.75
CA ARG A 209 12.42 -9.06 4.39
C ARG A 209 11.24 -10.00 4.31
N GLY A 210 10.16 -9.52 3.72
CA GLY A 210 8.93 -10.26 3.45
C GLY A 210 8.85 -10.79 2.02
N LEU A 211 7.64 -11.12 1.60
CA LEU A 211 7.30 -11.54 0.25
C LEU A 211 6.42 -10.50 -0.44
N MET A 212 6.69 -10.24 -1.70
CA MET A 212 5.81 -9.44 -2.56
C MET A 212 4.59 -10.24 -3.03
N PRO A 213 3.54 -9.58 -3.52
CA PRO A 213 2.46 -10.26 -4.24
C PRO A 213 3.00 -11.04 -5.45
N ASP A 214 2.53 -12.28 -5.64
CA ASP A 214 3.00 -13.15 -6.73
C ASP A 214 2.33 -12.82 -8.07
N THR A 215 1.13 -12.21 -8.02
CA THR A 215 0.32 -11.94 -9.20
C THR A 215 -0.10 -10.49 -9.28
N TYR A 216 -0.36 -9.99 -10.49
CA TYR A 216 -0.89 -8.64 -10.68
C TYR A 216 -2.27 -8.47 -10.02
N ALA A 217 -3.07 -9.54 -9.94
CA ALA A 217 -4.35 -9.52 -9.22
C ALA A 217 -4.16 -9.23 -7.73
N ALA A 218 -3.24 -9.96 -7.08
CA ALA A 218 -2.91 -9.77 -5.67
C ALA A 218 -2.34 -8.36 -5.40
N TYR A 219 -1.50 -7.85 -6.30
CA TYR A 219 -0.96 -6.49 -6.22
C TYR A 219 -2.06 -5.41 -6.33
N LYS A 220 -3.01 -5.57 -7.26
CA LYS A 220 -4.19 -4.68 -7.36
C LYS A 220 -5.03 -4.69 -6.07
N VAL A 221 -5.28 -5.87 -5.49
CA VAL A 221 -6.02 -6.03 -4.23
C VAL A 221 -5.31 -5.30 -3.10
N GLN A 222 -4.00 -5.48 -2.97
CA GLN A 222 -3.20 -4.80 -1.95
C GLN A 222 -3.28 -3.27 -2.09
N ARG A 223 -3.07 -2.74 -3.29
CA ARG A 223 -3.11 -1.30 -3.53
C ARG A 223 -4.50 -0.71 -3.33
N TYR A 224 -5.54 -1.42 -3.76
CA TYR A 224 -6.92 -1.01 -3.53
C TYR A 224 -7.22 -0.87 -2.03
N ARG A 225 -6.76 -1.83 -1.20
CA ARG A 225 -6.92 -1.75 0.26
C ARG A 225 -6.25 -0.51 0.84
N TRP A 226 -5.01 -0.22 0.45
CA TRP A 226 -4.29 0.94 0.95
C TRP A 226 -5.02 2.25 0.65
N VAL A 227 -5.47 2.39 -0.59
CA VAL A 227 -6.21 3.59 -1.02
C VAL A 227 -7.57 3.70 -0.32
N TYR A 228 -8.31 2.59 -0.28
CA TYR A 228 -9.62 2.58 0.38
C TYR A 228 -9.51 2.90 1.88
N GLY A 229 -8.55 2.29 2.58
CA GLY A 229 -8.26 2.56 3.98
C GLY A 229 -7.86 4.02 4.23
N ALA A 230 -7.04 4.60 3.37
CA ALA A 230 -6.70 6.02 3.45
C ALA A 230 -7.95 6.93 3.32
N MET A 231 -8.92 6.57 2.48
CA MET A 231 -10.19 7.30 2.38
C MET A 231 -11.07 7.11 3.63
N GLN A 232 -11.03 5.93 4.27
CA GLN A 232 -11.66 5.73 5.58
C GLN A 232 -11.04 6.66 6.64
N ILE A 233 -9.70 6.69 6.71
CA ILE A 233 -8.95 7.56 7.62
C ILE A 233 -9.28 9.03 7.35
N LEU A 234 -9.23 9.47 6.10
CA LEU A 234 -9.53 10.84 5.71
C LEU A 234 -10.91 11.28 6.20
N LYS A 235 -11.94 10.44 6.02
CA LYS A 235 -13.30 10.76 6.47
C LYS A 235 -13.42 10.81 7.99
N ARG A 236 -12.80 9.87 8.69
CA ARG A 236 -12.90 9.76 10.15
C ARG A 236 -12.11 10.85 10.87
N HIS A 237 -10.93 11.19 10.36
CA HIS A 237 -9.99 12.15 10.93
C HIS A 237 -9.96 13.49 10.17
N ALA A 238 -11.01 13.83 9.42
CA ALA A 238 -11.06 15.02 8.59
C ALA A 238 -10.73 16.31 9.37
N SER A 239 -11.27 16.46 10.57
CA SER A 239 -11.00 17.63 11.42
C SER A 239 -9.52 17.74 11.80
N SER A 240 -8.90 16.65 12.22
CA SER A 240 -7.47 16.60 12.52
C SER A 240 -6.61 16.94 11.30
N ILE A 241 -6.97 16.40 10.13
CA ILE A 241 -6.18 16.54 8.91
C ILE A 241 -6.35 17.94 8.27
N PHE A 242 -7.58 18.45 8.17
CA PHE A 242 -7.83 19.75 7.51
C PHE A 242 -7.71 20.93 8.46
N VAL A 243 -8.09 20.79 9.72
CA VAL A 243 -8.13 21.89 10.70
C VAL A 243 -7.00 21.82 11.72
N GLY A 244 -6.47 20.62 12.02
CA GLY A 244 -5.47 20.39 13.07
C GLY A 244 -6.07 20.31 14.46
N ARG A 245 -7.35 19.97 14.57
CA ARG A 245 -8.09 19.77 15.82
C ARG A 245 -8.90 18.50 15.75
N LYS A 246 -9.05 17.80 16.87
CA LYS A 246 -9.98 16.69 17.00
C LYS A 246 -11.43 17.18 16.95
N ALA A 247 -12.39 16.25 16.87
CA ALA A 247 -13.81 16.60 16.88
C ALA A 247 -14.26 17.30 18.17
N ASP A 248 -13.59 17.06 19.30
CA ASP A 248 -13.80 17.72 20.58
C ASP A 248 -13.14 19.11 20.69
N GLY A 249 -12.49 19.59 19.63
CA GLY A 249 -11.81 20.87 19.55
C GLY A 249 -10.39 20.91 20.12
N THR A 250 -9.89 19.81 20.70
CA THR A 250 -8.51 19.73 21.21
C THR A 250 -7.49 19.79 20.07
N PRO A 251 -6.30 20.42 20.28
CA PRO A 251 -5.21 20.39 19.30
C PRO A 251 -4.83 18.96 18.92
N SER A 252 -4.51 18.76 17.64
CA SER A 252 -4.18 17.48 17.07
C SER A 252 -2.91 17.58 16.22
N LEU A 253 -2.98 17.26 14.93
CA LEU A 253 -1.83 17.30 14.02
C LEU A 253 -1.31 18.73 13.80
N ASN A 254 0.01 18.89 13.82
CA ASN A 254 0.64 20.15 13.45
C ASN A 254 0.58 20.40 11.91
N ARG A 255 0.98 21.58 11.46
CA ARG A 255 0.89 21.96 10.03
C ARG A 255 1.72 21.05 9.12
N ALA A 256 2.91 20.65 9.54
CA ALA A 256 3.79 19.80 8.75
C ALA A 256 3.21 18.39 8.62
N GLN A 257 2.70 17.82 9.71
CA GLN A 257 2.02 16.52 9.69
C GLN A 257 0.81 16.53 8.76
N ARG A 258 -0.06 17.54 8.87
CA ARG A 258 -1.23 17.71 8.01
C ARG A 258 -0.84 17.79 6.52
N TYR A 259 0.18 18.60 6.22
CA TYR A 259 0.72 18.70 4.87
C TYR A 259 1.18 17.33 4.36
N GLN A 260 1.94 16.58 5.15
CA GLN A 260 2.46 15.28 4.75
C GLN A 260 1.35 14.24 4.50
N PHE A 261 0.29 14.23 5.31
CA PHE A 261 -0.86 13.35 5.06
C PHE A 261 -1.58 13.74 3.76
N LEU A 262 -1.90 15.02 3.56
CA LEU A 262 -2.58 15.50 2.36
C LEU A 262 -1.72 15.31 1.10
N ALA A 263 -0.46 15.76 1.13
CA ALA A 263 0.46 15.65 -0.01
C ALA A 263 0.71 14.20 -0.42
N GLY A 264 0.75 13.27 0.54
CA GLY A 264 0.93 11.85 0.27
C GLY A 264 -0.25 11.19 -0.44
N TRP A 265 -1.46 11.70 -0.24
CA TRP A 265 -2.67 11.19 -0.89
C TRP A 265 -3.01 11.91 -2.20
N MET A 266 -2.42 13.09 -2.46
CA MET A 266 -2.68 13.85 -3.69
C MET A 266 -2.46 13.04 -4.98
N PRO A 267 -1.42 12.19 -5.13
CA PRO A 267 -1.27 11.35 -6.31
C PRO A 267 -2.45 10.38 -6.53
N TRP A 268 -3.04 9.88 -5.44
CA TRP A 268 -4.21 9.01 -5.51
C TRP A 268 -5.48 9.76 -5.91
N PHE A 269 -5.66 10.98 -5.41
CA PHE A 269 -6.75 11.85 -5.88
C PHE A 269 -6.58 12.19 -7.36
N ALA A 270 -5.35 12.43 -7.83
CA ALA A 270 -5.09 12.65 -9.25
C ALA A 270 -5.51 11.44 -10.11
N ASP A 271 -5.26 10.20 -9.65
CA ASP A 271 -5.74 8.99 -10.32
C ASP A 271 -7.28 8.88 -10.27
N GLY A 272 -7.92 9.32 -9.19
CA GLY A 272 -9.39 9.42 -9.09
C GLY A 272 -9.98 10.38 -10.11
N PHE A 273 -9.41 11.57 -10.22
CA PHE A 273 -9.80 12.56 -11.23
C PHE A 273 -9.51 12.08 -12.65
N ALA A 274 -8.36 11.43 -12.89
CA ALA A 274 -8.02 10.87 -14.17
C ALA A 274 -9.02 9.80 -14.63
N LEU A 275 -9.51 8.97 -13.72
CA LEU A 275 -10.54 7.97 -14.03
C LEU A 275 -11.88 8.63 -14.40
N ILE A 276 -12.31 9.66 -13.67
CA ILE A 276 -13.52 10.44 -14.00
C ILE A 276 -13.34 11.11 -15.36
N PHE A 277 -12.20 11.77 -15.57
CA PHE A 277 -11.87 12.41 -16.84
C PHE A 277 -11.89 11.40 -18.01
N ALA A 278 -11.34 10.20 -17.82
CA ALA A 278 -11.35 9.16 -18.84
C ALA A 278 -12.78 8.78 -19.26
N VAL A 279 -13.68 8.56 -18.31
CA VAL A 279 -15.08 8.23 -18.61
C VAL A 279 -15.77 9.36 -19.35
N LEU A 280 -15.58 10.60 -18.91
CA LEU A 280 -16.18 11.79 -19.56
C LEU A 280 -15.57 12.03 -20.94
N ALA A 281 -14.26 11.86 -21.12
CA ALA A 281 -13.58 12.02 -22.40
C ALA A 281 -14.06 10.99 -23.44
N LEU A 282 -14.25 9.73 -23.01
CA LEU A 282 -14.80 8.69 -23.88
C LEU A 282 -16.24 8.98 -24.29
N ALA A 283 -17.08 9.40 -23.34
CA ALA A 283 -18.46 9.79 -23.63
C ALA A 283 -18.50 10.99 -24.60
N TRP A 284 -17.69 12.01 -24.37
CA TRP A 284 -17.62 13.19 -25.21
C TRP A 284 -17.11 12.86 -26.61
N SER A 285 -16.03 12.12 -26.75
CA SER A 285 -15.52 11.66 -28.05
C SER A 285 -16.59 10.84 -28.80
N GLY A 286 -17.37 10.02 -28.11
CA GLY A 286 -18.51 9.32 -28.70
C GLY A 286 -19.55 10.26 -29.28
N LEU A 287 -19.88 11.37 -28.57
CA LEU A 287 -20.81 12.39 -29.05
C LEU A 287 -20.26 13.15 -30.28
N MET A 288 -18.96 13.47 -30.28
CA MET A 288 -18.29 14.08 -31.43
C MET A 288 -18.34 13.20 -32.68
N ILE A 289 -18.18 11.87 -32.51
CA ILE A 289 -18.24 10.93 -33.63
C ILE A 289 -19.67 10.75 -34.16
N ILE A 290 -20.67 10.66 -33.25
CA ILE A 290 -22.09 10.41 -33.62
C ILE A 290 -22.75 11.66 -34.16
N ALA A 291 -22.44 12.83 -33.62
CA ALA A 291 -23.09 14.09 -33.94
C ALA A 291 -22.06 15.23 -34.13
N PRO A 292 -21.14 15.15 -35.12
CA PRO A 292 -20.01 16.08 -35.28
C PRO A 292 -20.44 17.52 -35.55
N LYS A 293 -21.66 17.73 -36.02
CA LYS A 293 -22.20 19.09 -36.23
C LYS A 293 -22.65 19.81 -34.96
N HIS A 294 -22.76 19.08 -33.84
CA HIS A 294 -23.30 19.60 -32.58
C HIS A 294 -22.26 19.55 -31.44
N PHE A 295 -21.26 18.74 -31.58
CA PHE A 295 -20.22 18.53 -30.54
C PHE A 295 -18.85 18.74 -31.15
N ASP A 296 -18.13 19.69 -30.61
CA ASP A 296 -16.78 20.04 -30.98
C ASP A 296 -15.82 19.62 -29.86
N VAL A 297 -14.49 19.78 -30.10
CA VAL A 297 -13.45 19.47 -29.14
C VAL A 297 -13.67 20.26 -27.85
N PRO A 298 -13.60 19.60 -26.66
CA PRO A 298 -13.73 20.30 -25.39
C PRO A 298 -12.64 21.35 -25.22
N LEU A 299 -12.88 22.31 -24.31
CA LEU A 299 -11.93 23.37 -23.99
C LEU A 299 -10.49 22.83 -23.88
N THR A 300 -9.58 23.30 -24.72
CA THR A 300 -8.17 22.88 -24.76
C THR A 300 -7.46 23.00 -23.41
N ALA A 301 -7.91 23.93 -22.56
CA ALA A 301 -7.42 24.06 -21.20
C ALA A 301 -7.60 22.77 -20.36
N LEU A 302 -8.70 22.05 -20.49
CA LEU A 302 -8.93 20.78 -19.76
C LEU A 302 -7.95 19.69 -20.23
N SER A 303 -7.76 19.58 -21.54
CA SER A 303 -6.78 18.66 -22.12
C SER A 303 -5.34 19.01 -21.70
N GLY A 304 -5.01 20.29 -21.67
CA GLY A 304 -3.72 20.80 -21.22
C GLY A 304 -3.41 20.45 -19.76
N VAL A 305 -4.41 20.56 -18.87
CA VAL A 305 -4.26 20.17 -17.46
C VAL A 305 -3.99 18.67 -17.32
N ALA A 306 -4.72 17.82 -18.04
CA ALA A 306 -4.50 16.37 -18.02
C ALA A 306 -3.09 15.99 -18.50
N LEU A 307 -2.62 16.58 -19.60
CA LEU A 307 -1.26 16.42 -20.12
C LEU A 307 -0.20 16.86 -19.10
N ALA A 308 -0.39 18.03 -18.48
CA ALA A 308 0.54 18.57 -17.49
C ALA A 308 0.65 17.67 -16.26
N ILE A 309 -0.47 17.22 -15.70
CA ILE A 309 -0.49 16.34 -14.53
C ILE A 309 0.24 15.02 -14.83
N PHE A 310 -0.04 14.40 -15.99
CA PHE A 310 0.62 13.17 -16.39
C PHE A 310 2.13 13.36 -16.56
N THR A 311 2.53 14.42 -17.25
CA THR A 311 3.94 14.74 -17.52
C THR A 311 4.68 14.97 -16.20
N ILE A 312 4.12 15.80 -15.31
CA ILE A 312 4.73 16.09 -14.00
C ILE A 312 4.84 14.81 -13.17
N LYS A 313 3.79 13.99 -13.11
CA LYS A 313 3.80 12.73 -12.37
C LYS A 313 4.91 11.80 -12.87
N THR A 314 5.00 11.61 -14.19
CA THR A 314 5.96 10.68 -14.80
C THR A 314 7.39 11.18 -14.69
N VAL A 315 7.65 12.44 -15.07
CA VAL A 315 8.99 13.04 -15.01
C VAL A 315 9.49 13.10 -13.57
N LYS A 316 8.64 13.52 -12.61
CA LYS A 316 8.99 13.56 -11.19
C LYS A 316 9.35 12.16 -10.69
N THR A 317 8.58 11.12 -11.04
CA THR A 317 8.86 9.74 -10.60
C THR A 317 10.22 9.27 -11.09
N VAL A 318 10.50 9.41 -12.39
CA VAL A 318 11.77 9.02 -12.99
C VAL A 318 12.94 9.81 -12.37
N TRP A 319 12.79 11.12 -12.24
CA TRP A 319 13.82 11.99 -11.67
C TRP A 319 14.14 11.62 -10.20
N LEU A 320 13.12 11.43 -9.36
CA LEU A 320 13.30 11.06 -7.95
C LEU A 320 13.97 9.71 -7.79
N HIS A 321 13.57 8.70 -8.58
CA HIS A 321 14.20 7.38 -8.52
C HIS A 321 15.67 7.45 -8.91
N ARG A 322 16.02 8.20 -9.93
CA ARG A 322 17.43 8.37 -10.33
C ARG A 322 18.26 9.12 -9.31
N THR A 323 17.71 10.16 -8.71
CA THR A 323 18.48 11.08 -7.84
C THR A 323 18.49 10.67 -6.37
N LYS A 324 17.40 10.09 -5.87
CA LYS A 324 17.23 9.77 -4.43
C LYS A 324 17.37 8.28 -4.13
N VAL A 325 16.88 7.41 -5.00
CA VAL A 325 17.03 5.96 -4.84
C VAL A 325 18.36 5.47 -5.41
N GLY A 326 18.87 6.16 -6.44
CA GLY A 326 20.13 5.79 -7.10
C GLY A 326 19.97 4.62 -8.10
N THR A 327 18.74 4.33 -8.53
CA THR A 327 18.50 3.29 -9.54
C THR A 327 18.90 3.78 -10.93
N GLY A 328 19.30 2.85 -11.82
CA GLY A 328 19.52 3.15 -13.22
C GLY A 328 18.23 3.58 -13.93
N PHE A 329 18.36 4.09 -15.17
CA PHE A 329 17.21 4.54 -15.96
C PHE A 329 16.13 3.43 -16.12
N GLY A 330 16.56 2.17 -16.31
CA GLY A 330 15.66 1.02 -16.41
C GLY A 330 14.81 0.81 -15.15
N GLY A 331 15.41 0.88 -13.95
CA GLY A 331 14.69 0.78 -12.68
C GLY A 331 13.72 1.95 -12.47
N ALA A 332 14.13 3.18 -12.79
CA ALA A 332 13.25 4.34 -12.71
C ALA A 332 12.04 4.23 -13.66
N LEU A 333 12.26 3.70 -14.88
CA LEU A 333 11.19 3.44 -15.84
C LEU A 333 10.27 2.31 -15.37
N ALA A 334 10.84 1.22 -14.81
CA ALA A 334 10.08 0.12 -14.22
C ALA A 334 9.16 0.62 -13.11
N SER A 335 9.66 1.46 -12.20
CA SER A 335 8.85 2.09 -11.16
C SER A 335 7.71 2.93 -11.72
N ALA A 336 7.99 3.76 -12.76
CA ALA A 336 6.97 4.59 -13.39
C ALA A 336 5.87 3.74 -14.06
N ILE A 337 6.24 2.71 -14.82
CA ILE A 337 5.30 1.78 -15.48
C ILE A 337 4.44 1.07 -14.43
N THR A 338 5.07 0.56 -13.38
CA THR A 338 4.36 -0.16 -12.30
C THR A 338 3.37 0.76 -11.58
N GLY A 339 3.78 1.98 -11.22
CA GLY A 339 2.90 2.97 -10.61
C GLY A 339 1.74 3.37 -11.53
N LEU A 340 1.99 3.58 -12.83
CA LEU A 340 0.94 3.90 -13.81
C LEU A 340 -0.04 2.73 -14.00
N SER A 341 0.43 1.49 -13.95
CA SER A 341 -0.43 0.31 -14.13
C SER A 341 -1.57 0.24 -13.11
N LEU A 342 -1.41 0.86 -11.96
CA LEU A 342 -2.39 0.88 -10.89
C LEU A 342 -3.40 2.04 -10.96
N SER A 343 -3.27 2.98 -11.90
CA SER A 343 -4.07 4.22 -11.92
C SER A 343 -5.59 3.94 -11.90
N TYR A 344 -6.09 2.95 -12.64
CA TYR A 344 -7.50 2.55 -12.56
C TYR A 344 -7.88 2.02 -11.16
N THR A 345 -7.06 1.13 -10.61
CA THR A 345 -7.32 0.50 -9.30
C THR A 345 -7.30 1.54 -8.18
N VAL A 346 -6.35 2.46 -8.22
CA VAL A 346 -6.21 3.58 -7.28
C VAL A 346 -7.40 4.54 -7.42
N GLY A 347 -7.71 4.98 -8.65
CA GLY A 347 -8.84 5.87 -8.92
C GLY A 347 -10.16 5.29 -8.45
N LYS A 348 -10.41 3.99 -8.73
CA LYS A 348 -11.56 3.27 -8.21
C LYS A 348 -11.56 3.22 -6.67
N GLY A 349 -10.40 2.98 -6.05
CA GLY A 349 -10.24 2.95 -4.59
C GLY A 349 -10.60 4.28 -3.94
N VAL A 350 -10.19 5.40 -4.52
CA VAL A 350 -10.55 6.75 -4.08
C VAL A 350 -12.05 6.98 -4.18
N ILE A 351 -12.64 6.76 -5.36
CA ILE A 351 -14.06 7.03 -5.60
C ILE A 351 -14.92 6.17 -4.67
N VAL A 352 -14.69 4.85 -4.64
CA VAL A 352 -15.46 3.94 -3.79
C VAL A 352 -15.23 4.22 -2.31
N GLY A 353 -13.98 4.52 -1.93
CA GLY A 353 -13.62 4.84 -0.54
C GLY A 353 -14.28 6.12 -0.03
N LEU A 354 -14.47 7.13 -0.87
CA LEU A 354 -15.20 8.34 -0.52
C LEU A 354 -16.72 8.10 -0.42
N LEU A 355 -17.27 7.27 -1.31
CA LEU A 355 -18.71 7.05 -1.42
C LEU A 355 -19.25 5.97 -0.46
N THR A 356 -18.41 5.10 0.10
CA THR A 356 -18.86 3.98 0.95
C THR A 356 -18.15 4.00 2.31
N SER A 357 -18.79 3.42 3.33
CA SER A 357 -18.27 3.45 4.71
C SER A 357 -17.56 2.16 5.10
N SER A 358 -17.96 1.01 4.56
CA SER A 358 -17.40 -0.29 4.92
C SER A 358 -17.24 -1.18 3.70
N LYS A 359 -16.14 -1.88 3.62
CA LYS A 359 -15.88 -2.97 2.68
C LYS A 359 -15.17 -4.09 3.42
N PRO A 360 -15.43 -5.35 3.06
CA PRO A 360 -14.73 -6.47 3.68
C PRO A 360 -13.23 -6.39 3.38
N PHE A 361 -12.44 -6.79 4.37
CA PHE A 361 -11.00 -6.96 4.19
C PHE A 361 -10.74 -8.14 3.25
N LEU A 362 -10.02 -7.87 2.16
CA LEU A 362 -9.56 -8.89 1.24
C LEU A 362 -8.08 -9.16 1.51
N ARG A 363 -7.76 -10.35 2.01
CA ARG A 363 -6.38 -10.78 2.20
C ARG A 363 -5.64 -10.80 0.84
N THR A 364 -4.38 -10.40 0.84
CA THR A 364 -3.48 -10.61 -0.30
C THR A 364 -2.87 -12.00 -0.17
N PRO A 365 -3.20 -12.96 -1.03
CA PRO A 365 -2.60 -14.29 -0.98
C PRO A 365 -1.08 -14.22 -1.15
N LYS A 366 -0.38 -15.16 -0.53
CA LYS A 366 1.07 -15.36 -0.64
C LYS A 366 1.35 -16.79 -1.10
N CYS A 367 2.47 -16.99 -1.76
CA CYS A 367 2.87 -18.30 -2.30
C CYS A 367 1.85 -18.85 -3.30
N GLU A 368 1.29 -17.98 -4.15
CA GLU A 368 0.42 -18.38 -5.25
C GLU A 368 1.22 -18.92 -6.45
N ASP A 369 0.59 -19.79 -7.21
CA ASP A 369 1.10 -20.14 -8.54
C ASP A 369 1.09 -18.91 -9.46
N SER A 370 2.03 -18.88 -10.41
CA SER A 370 2.09 -17.81 -11.41
C SER A 370 0.77 -17.70 -12.17
N ALA A 371 0.36 -16.46 -12.47
CA ALA A 371 -0.81 -16.20 -13.28
C ALA A 371 -0.71 -16.89 -14.66
N ARG A 372 -1.82 -17.43 -15.16
CA ARG A 372 -1.88 -18.02 -16.50
C ARG A 372 -2.14 -16.94 -17.54
N TRP A 373 -1.55 -17.05 -18.72
CA TRP A 373 -1.76 -16.15 -19.85
C TRP A 373 -3.25 -15.88 -20.15
N THR A 374 -4.09 -16.91 -20.02
CA THR A 374 -5.54 -16.80 -20.21
C THR A 374 -6.24 -15.90 -19.19
N GLN A 375 -5.58 -15.55 -18.10
CA GLN A 375 -6.14 -14.70 -17.04
C GLN A 375 -5.75 -13.21 -17.18
N VAL A 376 -4.80 -12.85 -18.04
CA VAL A 376 -4.30 -11.48 -18.21
C VAL A 376 -5.46 -10.51 -18.46
N ILE A 377 -6.27 -10.77 -19.48
CA ILE A 377 -7.42 -9.91 -19.82
C ILE A 377 -8.48 -9.93 -18.71
N LYS A 378 -8.69 -11.08 -18.05
CA LYS A 378 -9.65 -11.19 -16.94
C LYS A 378 -9.25 -10.31 -15.76
N VAL A 379 -7.96 -10.30 -15.42
CA VAL A 379 -7.42 -9.49 -14.30
C VAL A 379 -7.42 -8.01 -14.62
N ALA A 380 -7.16 -7.62 -15.88
CA ALA A 380 -7.08 -6.24 -16.34
C ALA A 380 -8.26 -5.86 -17.27
N LYS A 381 -9.44 -6.48 -17.10
CA LYS A 381 -10.58 -6.30 -18.01
C LYS A 381 -11.08 -4.86 -18.13
N ALA A 382 -11.08 -4.12 -17.03
CA ALA A 382 -11.54 -2.74 -17.02
C ALA A 382 -10.52 -1.82 -17.71
N GLU A 383 -9.23 -2.05 -17.45
CA GLU A 383 -8.14 -1.34 -18.11
C GLU A 383 -8.10 -1.67 -19.62
N ALA A 384 -8.34 -2.93 -19.99
CA ALA A 384 -8.44 -3.34 -21.39
C ALA A 384 -9.62 -2.66 -22.11
N ALA A 385 -10.78 -2.59 -21.47
CA ALA A 385 -11.95 -1.91 -22.01
C ALA A 385 -11.71 -0.39 -22.16
N LEU A 386 -11.11 0.26 -21.16
CA LEU A 386 -10.75 1.68 -21.21
C LEU A 386 -9.70 1.95 -22.30
N LEU A 387 -8.69 1.09 -22.44
CA LEU A 387 -7.70 1.20 -23.52
C LEU A 387 -8.34 1.07 -24.90
N ALA A 388 -9.17 0.05 -25.10
CA ALA A 388 -9.87 -0.16 -26.38
C ALA A 388 -10.80 1.03 -26.70
N GLY A 389 -11.58 1.51 -25.72
CA GLY A 389 -12.41 2.69 -25.88
C GLY A 389 -11.61 3.96 -26.22
N THR A 390 -10.44 4.14 -25.57
CA THR A 390 -9.57 5.28 -25.83
C THR A 390 -8.95 5.22 -27.24
N ILE A 391 -8.51 4.03 -27.67
CA ILE A 391 -8.01 3.82 -29.03
C ILE A 391 -9.13 4.11 -30.05
N ALA A 392 -10.33 3.61 -29.83
CA ALA A 392 -11.49 3.88 -30.68
C ALA A 392 -11.82 5.39 -30.73
N ALA A 393 -11.77 6.08 -29.57
CA ALA A 393 -11.97 7.51 -29.48
C ALA A 393 -10.90 8.31 -30.26
N ILE A 394 -9.64 7.91 -30.16
CA ILE A 394 -8.53 8.52 -30.94
C ILE A 394 -8.82 8.42 -32.44
N PHE A 395 -9.00 7.20 -32.94
CA PHE A 395 -9.25 7.00 -34.37
C PHE A 395 -10.55 7.63 -34.85
N GLY A 396 -11.62 7.55 -34.05
CA GLY A 396 -12.90 8.16 -34.37
C GLY A 396 -12.83 9.69 -34.41
N THR A 397 -12.11 10.31 -33.47
CA THR A 397 -11.87 11.77 -33.50
C THR A 397 -11.06 12.16 -34.74
N MET A 398 -9.94 11.48 -35.00
CA MET A 398 -9.12 11.73 -36.21
C MET A 398 -9.94 11.61 -37.50
N TRP A 399 -10.86 10.63 -37.56
CA TRP A 399 -11.73 10.46 -38.70
C TRP A 399 -12.76 11.58 -38.84
N SER A 400 -13.37 12.01 -37.72
CA SER A 400 -14.46 12.99 -37.75
C SER A 400 -13.98 14.44 -37.95
N THR A 401 -12.82 14.80 -37.36
CA THR A 401 -12.31 16.17 -37.36
C THR A 401 -11.29 16.44 -38.47
N GLN A 402 -10.68 15.39 -39.08
CA GLN A 402 -9.60 15.50 -40.09
C GLN A 402 -8.44 16.42 -39.68
N PHE A 403 -8.33 16.79 -38.40
CA PHE A 403 -7.38 17.75 -37.84
C PHE A 403 -7.51 19.17 -38.43
N ASP A 404 -8.73 19.62 -38.67
CA ASP A 404 -9.00 20.95 -39.20
C ASP A 404 -8.67 22.08 -38.21
N ASP A 405 -8.67 21.76 -36.89
CA ASP A 405 -8.34 22.70 -35.81
C ASP A 405 -7.14 22.18 -34.99
N PRO A 406 -6.18 23.05 -34.56
CA PRO A 406 -5.13 22.67 -33.60
C PRO A 406 -5.66 22.05 -32.30
N ALA A 407 -6.88 22.38 -31.89
CA ALA A 407 -7.53 21.78 -30.72
C ALA A 407 -7.74 20.27 -30.88
N ASP A 408 -7.96 19.77 -32.08
CA ASP A 408 -8.10 18.35 -32.38
C ASP A 408 -6.81 17.59 -32.04
N VAL A 409 -5.66 18.17 -32.39
CA VAL A 409 -4.35 17.59 -32.08
C VAL A 409 -4.14 17.51 -30.58
N VAL A 410 -4.49 18.56 -29.85
CA VAL A 410 -4.37 18.59 -28.38
C VAL A 410 -5.29 17.56 -27.73
N TRP A 411 -6.51 17.40 -28.25
CA TRP A 411 -7.44 16.39 -27.75
C TRP A 411 -6.94 14.96 -27.98
N VAL A 412 -6.49 14.66 -29.20
CA VAL A 412 -5.92 13.35 -29.54
C VAL A 412 -4.65 13.07 -28.71
N ALA A 413 -3.82 14.08 -28.46
CA ALA A 413 -2.67 13.95 -27.56
C ALA A 413 -3.10 13.64 -26.11
N ALA A 414 -4.15 14.30 -25.62
CA ALA A 414 -4.69 14.02 -24.28
C ALA A 414 -5.25 12.59 -24.17
N LEU A 415 -6.01 12.13 -25.17
CA LEU A 415 -6.49 10.75 -25.26
C LEU A 415 -5.32 9.75 -25.31
N SER A 416 -4.28 10.04 -26.09
CA SER A 416 -3.09 9.19 -26.21
C SER A 416 -2.36 9.03 -24.88
N VAL A 417 -2.17 10.12 -24.16
CA VAL A 417 -1.57 10.10 -22.82
C VAL A 417 -2.47 9.35 -21.82
N MET A 418 -3.78 9.51 -21.92
CA MET A 418 -4.75 8.79 -21.08
C MET A 418 -4.72 7.27 -21.31
N ALA A 419 -4.34 6.80 -22.51
CA ALA A 419 -4.20 5.38 -22.83
C ALA A 419 -3.00 4.73 -22.11
N VAL A 420 -1.95 5.49 -21.79
CA VAL A 420 -0.68 4.96 -21.26
C VAL A 420 -0.84 4.17 -19.96
N PRO A 421 -1.57 4.62 -18.91
CA PRO A 421 -1.79 3.85 -17.71
C PRO A 421 -2.48 2.50 -17.97
N TYR A 422 -3.42 2.46 -18.88
CA TYR A 422 -4.15 1.24 -19.22
C TYR A 422 -3.30 0.25 -20.01
N ALA A 423 -2.47 0.75 -20.92
CA ALA A 423 -1.46 -0.06 -21.62
C ALA A 423 -0.41 -0.60 -20.62
N ALA A 424 0.05 0.22 -19.68
CA ALA A 424 0.96 -0.21 -18.61
C ALA A 424 0.33 -1.32 -17.76
N ALA A 425 -0.97 -1.25 -17.45
CA ALA A 425 -1.67 -2.29 -16.69
C ALA A 425 -1.67 -3.64 -17.42
N LEU A 426 -1.94 -3.65 -18.72
CA LEU A 426 -1.86 -4.87 -19.53
C LEU A 426 -0.42 -5.41 -19.61
N LEU A 427 0.56 -4.54 -19.77
CA LEU A 427 1.98 -4.92 -19.82
C LEU A 427 2.42 -5.58 -18.50
N VAL A 428 2.10 -4.97 -17.36
CA VAL A 428 2.45 -5.53 -16.03
C VAL A 428 1.67 -6.80 -15.76
N ALA A 429 0.41 -6.92 -16.20
CA ALA A 429 -0.34 -8.17 -16.13
C ALA A 429 0.31 -9.29 -16.94
N VAL A 430 0.85 -8.99 -18.12
CA VAL A 430 1.65 -9.94 -18.92
C VAL A 430 2.92 -10.34 -18.18
N PHE A 431 3.68 -9.38 -17.62
CA PHE A 431 4.89 -9.69 -16.85
C PHE A 431 4.60 -10.61 -15.66
N SER A 432 3.44 -10.50 -15.02
CA SER A 432 3.06 -11.37 -13.91
C SER A 432 2.86 -12.85 -14.31
N THR A 433 2.78 -13.14 -15.62
CA THR A 433 2.70 -14.53 -16.14
C THR A 433 4.07 -15.10 -16.51
N MET A 434 5.11 -14.26 -16.56
CA MET A 434 6.46 -14.65 -16.96
C MET A 434 7.29 -15.01 -15.74
N ARG A 435 7.79 -16.23 -15.68
CA ARG A 435 8.86 -16.61 -14.73
C ARG A 435 10.20 -16.33 -15.38
N LEU A 436 11.14 -15.76 -14.62
CA LEU A 436 12.54 -15.79 -15.04
C LEU A 436 12.94 -17.27 -15.03
N GLY A 437 13.33 -17.81 -16.18
CA GLY A 437 13.84 -19.18 -16.24
C GLY A 437 15.01 -19.30 -15.24
N ARG A 438 14.91 -20.30 -14.37
CA ARG A 438 16.03 -20.68 -13.47
C ARG A 438 17.14 -21.29 -14.28
#